data_95126e6a437ace6195158851e33c06e9
#
_entry.id   95126e6a437ace6195158851e33c06e9
#
_cell.length_a   1.000
_cell.length_b   1.000
_cell.length_c   1.000
_cell.angle_alpha   90.00
_cell.angle_beta   90.00
_cell.angle_gamma   90.00
#
_symmetry.space_group_name_H-M   'P 1'
#
loop_
_entity.id
_entity.type
_entity.pdbx_description
1 polymer ?
#
loop_
_entity_poly.entity_id
_entity_poly.type
_entity_poly.pdbx_seq_one_letter_code
_entity_poly.pdbx_strand_id
1 'polypeptide(L)'
;MNLKFWHPRRGPGNFGDELNVSLFNRLFSSVFEMEKYKDVDFYGIGTIIRPDVGQQNKCAIFGSGVWEVAPRYDKQNWNVFFLRGPVSSNILGYGGEKFITDAAYSLLLLDDMIPRLPKKHPVSVMPHMLQMQLVDWKYISEQTGVNIIDPYAPVDFIMEEIATSEKIISAAMHGAIVADICRVPWARLKMELLTLDETFFINELKWRDWLYSMGLSEKSVAVWNTHTQSNHGEYGYIQDIANTLQREIKNGHTFQLSSDIILGNKINCIANEADRFLNYYK
;
A
#
# COMPACT_ATOMS: atom_id res chain seq x y z
N MET A 1 -8.99 8.12 -20.20
CA MET A 1 -9.37 6.98 -19.35
C MET A 1 -9.86 7.46 -17.99
N ASN A 2 -10.69 6.67 -17.31
CA ASN A 2 -11.18 6.98 -15.97
C ASN A 2 -10.33 6.27 -14.93
N LEU A 3 -9.50 6.99 -14.21
CA LEU A 3 -8.70 6.45 -13.12
C LEU A 3 -9.61 6.05 -11.95
N LYS A 4 -9.57 4.77 -11.56
CA LYS A 4 -10.37 4.20 -10.47
C LYS A 4 -9.48 3.93 -9.27
N PHE A 5 -9.84 4.50 -8.14
CA PHE A 5 -9.22 4.27 -6.83
C PHE A 5 -10.26 4.53 -5.74
N TRP A 6 -9.98 4.07 -4.55
CA TRP A 6 -10.88 4.33 -3.44
C TRP A 6 -10.74 5.79 -3.00
N HIS A 7 -11.88 6.46 -2.84
CA HIS A 7 -11.95 7.80 -2.29
C HIS A 7 -13.11 7.87 -1.29
N PRO A 8 -12.92 8.44 -0.10
CA PRO A 8 -14.01 8.57 0.86
C PRO A 8 -15.07 9.52 0.32
N ARG A 9 -16.34 9.29 0.71
CA ARG A 9 -17.43 10.20 0.32
C ARG A 9 -17.27 11.61 0.90
N ARG A 10 -16.55 11.75 2.01
CA ARG A 10 -16.23 13.03 2.68
C ARG A 10 -14.85 12.95 3.29
N GLY A 11 -14.09 14.06 3.26
CA GLY A 11 -12.75 14.17 3.80
C GLY A 11 -11.63 13.80 2.80
N PRO A 12 -10.37 13.91 3.22
CA PRO A 12 -9.22 13.58 2.39
C PRO A 12 -9.16 12.07 2.12
N GLY A 13 -8.61 11.69 0.97
CA GLY A 13 -8.23 10.33 0.64
C GLY A 13 -7.04 9.87 1.51
N ASN A 14 -6.68 8.61 1.40
CA ASN A 14 -5.46 8.12 2.02
C ASN A 14 -4.30 8.15 1.01
N PHE A 15 -3.09 8.23 1.53
CA PHE A 15 -1.86 8.31 0.76
C PHE A 15 -1.78 7.33 -0.41
N GLY A 16 -2.05 6.03 -0.17
CA GLY A 16 -1.91 5.00 -1.19
C GLY A 16 -2.89 5.16 -2.36
N ASP A 17 -4.12 5.58 -2.06
CA ASP A 17 -5.12 5.80 -3.09
C ASP A 17 -4.84 7.09 -3.87
N GLU A 18 -4.46 8.17 -3.19
CA GLU A 18 -4.11 9.46 -3.83
C GLU A 18 -2.84 9.37 -4.71
N LEU A 19 -1.92 8.45 -4.40
CA LEU A 19 -0.73 8.19 -5.21
C LEU A 19 -1.07 7.79 -6.65
N ASN A 20 -2.23 7.17 -6.90
CA ASN A 20 -2.71 6.88 -8.25
C ASN A 20 -2.72 8.11 -9.15
N VAL A 21 -3.23 9.23 -8.63
CA VAL A 21 -3.36 10.47 -9.41
C VAL A 21 -2.00 11.02 -9.78
N SER A 22 -1.09 11.12 -8.80
CA SER A 22 0.25 11.65 -9.01
C SER A 22 1.07 10.79 -9.97
N LEU A 23 0.96 9.46 -9.86
CA LEU A 23 1.75 8.51 -10.63
C LEU A 23 1.23 8.33 -12.05
N PHE A 24 -0.03 7.92 -12.21
CA PHE A 24 -0.51 7.47 -13.52
C PHE A 24 -0.82 8.60 -14.49
N ASN A 25 -1.20 9.79 -14.00
CA ASN A 25 -1.31 10.97 -14.86
C ASN A 25 0.04 11.39 -15.46
N ARG A 26 1.16 11.07 -14.80
CA ARG A 26 2.50 11.31 -15.34
C ARG A 26 2.96 10.18 -16.26
N LEU A 27 2.79 8.93 -15.82
CA LEU A 27 3.27 7.76 -16.53
C LEU A 27 2.50 7.51 -17.84
N PHE A 28 1.19 7.77 -17.87
CA PHE A 28 0.30 7.46 -18.98
C PHE A 28 -0.51 8.66 -19.48
N SER A 29 -0.03 9.90 -19.29
CA SER A 29 -0.72 11.13 -19.72
C SER A 29 -1.19 11.07 -21.17
N SER A 30 -0.33 10.63 -22.09
CA SER A 30 -0.63 10.53 -23.52
C SER A 30 -1.84 9.63 -23.86
N VAL A 31 -2.15 8.66 -23.00
CA VAL A 31 -3.31 7.76 -23.18
C VAL A 31 -4.51 8.26 -22.42
N PHE A 32 -4.30 8.78 -21.18
CA PHE A 32 -5.40 9.22 -20.31
C PHE A 32 -6.16 10.41 -20.90
N GLU A 33 -5.48 11.28 -21.65
CA GLU A 33 -6.05 12.45 -22.32
C GLU A 33 -6.80 12.12 -23.62
N MET A 34 -6.67 10.90 -24.16
CA MET A 34 -7.33 10.51 -25.40
C MET A 34 -8.84 10.33 -25.21
N GLU A 35 -9.64 11.12 -25.94
CA GLU A 35 -11.11 11.09 -25.92
C GLU A 35 -11.67 9.69 -26.26
N LYS A 36 -11.03 8.95 -27.18
CA LYS A 36 -11.46 7.61 -27.58
C LYS A 36 -11.44 6.57 -26.45
N TYR A 37 -10.77 6.85 -25.31
CA TYR A 37 -10.68 5.98 -24.14
C TYR A 37 -11.37 6.53 -22.90
N LYS A 38 -12.20 7.56 -23.04
CA LYS A 38 -12.96 8.12 -21.92
C LYS A 38 -13.87 7.12 -21.19
N ASP A 39 -14.30 6.07 -21.90
CA ASP A 39 -15.17 5.00 -21.38
C ASP A 39 -14.39 3.75 -20.97
N VAL A 40 -13.07 3.86 -20.80
CA VAL A 40 -12.23 2.79 -20.25
C VAL A 40 -11.84 3.14 -18.83
N ASP A 41 -12.13 2.24 -17.89
CA ASP A 41 -11.77 2.37 -16.49
C ASP A 41 -10.36 1.77 -16.25
N PHE A 42 -9.49 2.54 -15.61
CA PHE A 42 -8.13 2.12 -15.27
C PHE A 42 -8.02 1.85 -13.77
N TYR A 43 -7.56 0.64 -13.42
CA TYR A 43 -7.36 0.16 -12.05
C TYR A 43 -5.87 -0.01 -11.77
N GLY A 44 -5.28 0.94 -11.04
CA GLY A 44 -3.86 0.95 -10.66
C GLY A 44 -3.62 0.47 -9.23
N ILE A 45 -3.14 1.38 -8.38
CA ILE A 45 -2.86 1.11 -6.98
C ILE A 45 -4.15 0.88 -6.20
N GLY A 46 -4.19 -0.18 -5.39
CA GLY A 46 -5.28 -0.39 -4.46
C GLY A 46 -5.79 -1.84 -4.41
N THR A 47 -6.64 -2.10 -3.43
CA THR A 47 -7.38 -3.35 -3.28
C THR A 47 -8.81 -3.09 -3.74
N ILE A 48 -9.02 -2.95 -5.04
CA ILE A 48 -10.23 -2.37 -5.63
C ILE A 48 -10.89 -3.25 -6.69
N ILE A 49 -10.35 -4.43 -6.97
CA ILE A 49 -10.97 -5.37 -7.89
C ILE A 49 -12.12 -6.08 -7.17
N ARG A 50 -13.35 -5.81 -7.61
CA ARG A 50 -14.62 -6.36 -7.11
C ARG A 50 -15.36 -7.08 -8.23
N PRO A 51 -16.40 -7.89 -7.92
CA PRO A 51 -17.19 -8.62 -8.93
C PRO A 51 -17.88 -7.72 -9.96
N ASP A 52 -18.14 -6.45 -9.64
CA ASP A 52 -18.79 -5.47 -10.51
C ASP A 52 -17.83 -4.74 -11.46
N VAL A 53 -16.51 -4.95 -11.32
CA VAL A 53 -15.51 -4.38 -12.24
C VAL A 53 -15.74 -4.89 -13.66
N GLY A 54 -15.77 -3.98 -14.63
CA GLY A 54 -15.97 -4.30 -16.04
C GLY A 54 -17.43 -4.54 -16.47
N GLN A 55 -18.40 -4.40 -15.57
CA GLN A 55 -19.83 -4.58 -15.94
C GLN A 55 -20.37 -3.45 -16.81
N GLN A 56 -19.91 -2.22 -16.61
CA GLN A 56 -20.36 -1.04 -17.34
C GLN A 56 -19.39 -0.64 -18.45
N ASN A 57 -18.10 -0.61 -18.15
CA ASN A 57 -17.04 -0.14 -19.03
C ASN A 57 -16.00 -1.25 -19.25
N LYS A 58 -15.29 -1.18 -20.37
CA LYS A 58 -14.03 -1.91 -20.48
C LYS A 58 -13.06 -1.43 -19.43
N CYS A 59 -12.20 -2.31 -18.94
CA CYS A 59 -11.23 -1.91 -17.95
C CYS A 59 -9.82 -2.42 -18.25
N ALA A 60 -8.84 -1.60 -17.87
CA ALA A 60 -7.43 -1.93 -17.83
C ALA A 60 -7.02 -2.14 -16.37
N ILE A 61 -6.48 -3.31 -16.05
CA ILE A 61 -6.01 -3.64 -14.70
C ILE A 61 -4.49 -3.67 -14.70
N PHE A 62 -3.90 -2.77 -13.92
CA PHE A 62 -2.46 -2.53 -13.87
C PHE A 62 -1.96 -2.55 -12.43
N GLY A 63 -1.83 -3.75 -11.84
CA GLY A 63 -1.25 -3.98 -10.53
C GLY A 63 -2.18 -3.87 -9.33
N SER A 64 -3.48 -3.74 -9.54
CA SER A 64 -4.48 -3.80 -8.46
C SER A 64 -4.60 -5.18 -7.83
N GLY A 65 -5.04 -5.20 -6.56
CA GLY A 65 -5.42 -6.40 -5.84
C GLY A 65 -6.93 -6.58 -5.71
N VAL A 66 -7.35 -7.80 -5.39
CA VAL A 66 -8.74 -8.19 -5.20
C VAL A 66 -9.23 -7.74 -3.82
N TRP A 67 -10.43 -7.14 -3.78
CA TRP A 67 -11.07 -6.70 -2.54
C TRP A 67 -11.68 -7.87 -1.75
N GLU A 68 -12.33 -8.82 -2.42
CA GLU A 68 -13.08 -9.89 -1.77
C GLU A 68 -12.91 -11.22 -2.50
N VAL A 69 -13.15 -12.32 -1.82
CA VAL A 69 -13.24 -13.65 -2.41
C VAL A 69 -14.68 -13.89 -2.83
N ALA A 70 -14.95 -13.71 -4.13
CA ALA A 70 -16.28 -13.93 -4.68
C ALA A 70 -16.33 -15.26 -5.50
N PRO A 71 -17.51 -15.90 -5.56
CA PRO A 71 -17.66 -17.14 -6.33
C PRO A 71 -17.36 -17.00 -7.82
N ARG A 72 -17.55 -15.80 -8.36
CA ARG A 72 -17.36 -15.52 -9.77
C ARG A 72 -16.99 -14.07 -10.04
N TYR A 73 -16.04 -13.88 -10.96
CA TYR A 73 -15.69 -12.60 -11.57
C TYR A 73 -15.97 -12.68 -13.08
N ASP A 74 -16.77 -11.76 -13.61
CA ASP A 74 -16.94 -11.62 -15.06
C ASP A 74 -15.81 -10.78 -15.63
N LYS A 75 -14.93 -11.42 -16.38
CA LYS A 75 -13.70 -10.82 -16.92
C LYS A 75 -13.79 -10.48 -18.42
N GLN A 76 -14.99 -10.54 -19.02
CA GLN A 76 -15.17 -10.37 -20.47
C GLN A 76 -14.65 -9.01 -20.96
N ASN A 77 -14.80 -7.96 -20.14
CA ASN A 77 -14.37 -6.60 -20.46
C ASN A 77 -13.00 -6.22 -19.86
N TRP A 78 -12.25 -7.21 -19.35
CA TRP A 78 -10.98 -6.94 -18.67
C TRP A 78 -9.78 -7.09 -19.59
N ASN A 79 -8.93 -6.07 -19.64
CA ASN A 79 -7.56 -6.17 -20.12
C ASN A 79 -6.62 -6.17 -18.92
N VAL A 80 -6.14 -7.33 -18.52
CA VAL A 80 -5.26 -7.50 -17.38
C VAL A 80 -3.81 -7.41 -17.86
N PHE A 81 -3.13 -6.34 -17.51
CA PHE A 81 -1.70 -6.18 -17.72
C PHE A 81 -0.96 -6.99 -16.66
N PHE A 82 -1.19 -6.69 -15.39
CA PHE A 82 -0.77 -7.53 -14.28
C PHE A 82 -1.61 -7.25 -13.03
N LEU A 83 -1.49 -8.13 -12.04
CA LEU A 83 -2.13 -8.05 -10.72
C LEU A 83 -1.07 -7.81 -9.65
N ARG A 84 -1.49 -7.37 -8.48
CA ARG A 84 -0.59 -7.08 -7.36
C ARG A 84 0.20 -8.32 -6.92
N GLY A 85 -0.45 -9.46 -6.78
CA GLY A 85 0.24 -10.62 -6.25
C GLY A 85 -0.45 -11.95 -6.54
N PRO A 86 0.17 -13.06 -6.07
CA PRO A 86 -0.31 -14.41 -6.34
C PRO A 86 -1.67 -14.72 -5.72
N VAL A 87 -2.01 -14.07 -4.59
CA VAL A 87 -3.32 -14.27 -3.94
C VAL A 87 -4.43 -13.73 -4.83
N SER A 88 -4.30 -12.49 -5.32
CA SER A 88 -5.25 -11.90 -6.29
C SER A 88 -5.32 -12.72 -7.57
N SER A 89 -4.19 -13.19 -8.08
CA SER A 89 -4.13 -14.03 -9.27
C SER A 89 -4.90 -15.34 -9.09
N ASN A 90 -4.72 -16.02 -7.96
CA ASN A 90 -5.42 -17.28 -7.66
C ASN A 90 -6.94 -17.05 -7.48
N ILE A 91 -7.35 -16.01 -6.74
CA ILE A 91 -8.79 -15.69 -6.56
C ILE A 91 -9.45 -15.43 -7.91
N LEU A 92 -8.75 -14.77 -8.82
CA LEU A 92 -9.26 -14.50 -10.17
C LEU A 92 -9.13 -15.68 -11.15
N GLY A 93 -8.61 -16.83 -10.70
CA GLY A 93 -8.49 -18.04 -11.50
C GLY A 93 -7.39 -17.99 -12.57
N TYR A 94 -6.32 -17.21 -12.33
CA TYR A 94 -5.11 -17.21 -13.18
C TYR A 94 -4.01 -18.16 -12.68
N GLY A 95 -4.30 -19.00 -11.66
CA GLY A 95 -3.39 -20.05 -11.21
C GLY A 95 -2.04 -19.56 -10.64
N GLY A 96 -1.99 -18.34 -10.08
CA GLY A 96 -0.74 -17.75 -9.60
C GLY A 96 0.12 -17.13 -10.71
N GLU A 97 -0.41 -17.00 -11.92
CA GLU A 97 0.19 -16.26 -13.03
C GLU A 97 -0.39 -14.83 -13.11
N LYS A 98 -0.01 -14.06 -14.12
CA LYS A 98 -0.56 -12.71 -14.34
C LYS A 98 -0.35 -11.72 -13.18
N PHE A 99 0.65 -11.90 -12.33
CA PHE A 99 1.01 -10.92 -11.31
C PHE A 99 2.46 -10.49 -11.45
N ILE A 100 2.75 -9.26 -11.02
CA ILE A 100 4.13 -8.77 -10.88
C ILE A 100 4.34 -8.37 -9.42
N THR A 101 3.80 -7.23 -9.00
CA THR A 101 3.74 -6.70 -7.65
C THR A 101 2.75 -5.54 -7.59
N ASP A 102 2.71 -4.77 -6.49
CA ASP A 102 1.84 -3.59 -6.38
C ASP A 102 2.23 -2.51 -7.40
N ALA A 103 1.21 -1.89 -8.00
CA ALA A 103 1.40 -0.87 -9.04
C ALA A 103 2.22 0.35 -8.58
N ALA A 104 2.32 0.62 -7.27
CA ALA A 104 3.13 1.70 -6.74
C ALA A 104 4.62 1.58 -7.10
N TYR A 105 5.12 0.36 -7.35
CA TYR A 105 6.49 0.18 -7.83
C TYR A 105 6.76 0.84 -9.20
N SER A 106 5.71 1.22 -9.93
CA SER A 106 5.85 2.04 -11.16
C SER A 106 6.45 3.43 -10.89
N LEU A 107 6.50 3.90 -9.63
CA LEU A 107 7.27 5.08 -9.24
C LEU A 107 8.74 5.00 -9.69
N LEU A 108 9.31 3.79 -9.71
CA LEU A 108 10.69 3.57 -10.14
C LEU A 108 10.93 3.76 -11.65
N LEU A 109 9.86 3.96 -12.44
CA LEU A 109 9.94 4.37 -13.84
C LEU A 109 10.01 5.91 -14.01
N LEU A 110 9.87 6.66 -12.90
CA LEU A 110 9.84 8.12 -12.87
C LEU A 110 10.85 8.61 -11.81
N ASP A 111 12.12 8.74 -12.22
CA ASP A 111 13.24 9.04 -11.31
C ASP A 111 13.05 10.27 -10.41
N ASP A 112 12.30 11.25 -10.89
CA ASP A 112 12.06 12.52 -10.19
C ASP A 112 10.90 12.45 -9.18
N MET A 113 10.18 11.33 -9.11
CA MET A 113 9.14 11.12 -8.09
C MET A 113 9.69 10.54 -6.77
N ILE A 114 10.93 10.08 -6.74
CA ILE A 114 11.51 9.49 -5.53
C ILE A 114 12.44 10.51 -4.88
N PRO A 115 12.09 11.04 -3.69
CA PRO A 115 12.91 12.03 -3.02
C PRO A 115 14.28 11.43 -2.62
N ARG A 116 15.37 12.15 -2.92
CA ARG A 116 16.74 11.82 -2.52
C ARG A 116 17.24 12.85 -1.53
N LEU A 117 16.82 12.71 -0.28
CA LEU A 117 17.06 13.69 0.78
C LEU A 117 17.89 13.08 1.92
N PRO A 118 18.65 13.89 2.68
CA PRO A 118 19.34 13.45 3.88
C PRO A 118 18.38 12.88 4.92
N LYS A 119 18.83 11.88 5.69
CA LYS A 119 18.03 11.31 6.78
C LYS A 119 17.83 12.33 7.90
N LYS A 120 16.58 12.41 8.39
CA LYS A 120 16.16 13.32 9.46
C LYS A 120 15.67 12.56 10.70
N HIS A 121 15.01 11.42 10.48
CA HIS A 121 14.33 10.67 11.53
C HIS A 121 14.93 9.28 11.68
N PRO A 122 15.44 8.90 12.86
CA PRO A 122 15.94 7.54 13.10
C PRO A 122 14.85 6.48 12.87
N VAL A 123 13.63 6.75 13.34
CA VAL A 123 12.46 5.89 13.12
C VAL A 123 11.21 6.74 12.94
N SER A 124 10.45 6.45 11.90
CA SER A 124 9.09 6.99 11.72
C SER A 124 8.05 5.89 11.85
N VAL A 125 6.86 6.27 12.31
CA VAL A 125 5.68 5.40 12.37
C VAL A 125 4.60 5.98 11.49
N MET A 126 4.06 5.17 10.58
CA MET A 126 2.90 5.53 9.76
C MET A 126 1.69 4.68 10.16
N PRO A 127 0.74 5.24 10.92
CA PRO A 127 -0.49 4.58 11.29
C PRO A 127 -1.37 4.28 10.06
N HIS A 128 -2.31 3.35 10.22
CA HIS A 128 -3.42 3.24 9.28
C HIS A 128 -4.40 4.41 9.52
N MET A 129 -5.09 4.87 8.47
CA MET A 129 -6.05 5.98 8.55
C MET A 129 -7.06 5.85 9.71
N LEU A 130 -7.57 4.65 9.99
CA LEU A 130 -8.49 4.42 11.11
C LEU A 130 -7.79 4.53 12.47
N GLN A 131 -6.53 4.12 12.57
CA GLN A 131 -5.75 4.20 13.80
C GLN A 131 -5.38 5.66 14.14
N MET A 132 -5.20 6.50 13.10
CA MET A 132 -4.88 7.91 13.29
C MET A 132 -5.95 8.64 14.11
N GLN A 133 -7.20 8.21 14.00
CA GLN A 133 -8.33 8.81 14.73
C GLN A 133 -8.57 8.22 16.12
N LEU A 134 -8.07 7.00 16.38
CA LEU A 134 -8.37 6.23 17.57
C LEU A 134 -7.27 6.22 18.63
N VAL A 135 -6.08 6.69 18.28
CA VAL A 135 -4.88 6.60 19.12
C VAL A 135 -4.23 7.97 19.29
N ASP A 136 -3.82 8.32 20.51
CA ASP A 136 -3.04 9.53 20.78
C ASP A 136 -1.59 9.34 20.31
N TRP A 137 -1.37 9.55 19.01
CA TRP A 137 -0.06 9.43 18.38
C TRP A 137 0.91 10.52 18.85
N LYS A 138 0.41 11.66 19.32
CA LYS A 138 1.25 12.72 19.90
C LYS A 138 1.90 12.21 21.19
N TYR A 139 1.13 11.62 22.09
CA TYR A 139 1.67 11.02 23.31
C TYR A 139 2.69 9.93 22.99
N ILE A 140 2.40 9.05 22.02
CA ILE A 140 3.34 8.00 21.59
C ILE A 140 4.64 8.59 21.07
N SER A 141 4.59 9.64 20.25
CA SER A 141 5.78 10.35 19.75
C SER A 141 6.61 10.93 20.91
N GLU A 142 5.98 11.58 21.86
CA GLU A 142 6.63 12.16 23.05
C GLU A 142 7.30 11.09 23.93
N GLN A 143 6.68 9.90 24.08
CA GLN A 143 7.24 8.82 24.89
C GLN A 143 8.36 8.04 24.21
N THR A 144 8.32 7.94 22.88
CA THR A 144 9.21 7.03 22.12
C THR A 144 10.27 7.77 21.30
N GLY A 145 10.06 9.05 21.02
CA GLY A 145 10.89 9.85 20.12
C GLY A 145 10.70 9.53 18.64
N VAL A 146 9.68 8.74 18.26
CA VAL A 146 9.40 8.44 16.85
C VAL A 146 8.74 9.62 16.15
N ASN A 147 9.05 9.82 14.89
CA ASN A 147 8.30 10.71 14.02
C ASN A 147 7.00 10.04 13.57
N ILE A 148 5.86 10.73 13.62
CA ILE A 148 4.57 10.23 13.16
C ILE A 148 4.26 10.79 11.79
N ILE A 149 4.08 9.91 10.79
CA ILE A 149 3.68 10.27 9.44
C ILE A 149 2.17 10.16 9.35
N ASP A 150 1.49 11.30 9.19
CA ASP A 150 0.03 11.34 9.03
C ASP A 150 -0.37 10.78 7.66
N PRO A 151 -1.16 9.68 7.59
CA PRO A 151 -1.58 9.07 6.32
C PRO A 151 -2.53 9.94 5.48
N TYR A 152 -3.03 11.03 6.04
CA TYR A 152 -3.88 12.01 5.35
C TYR A 152 -3.12 13.23 4.82
N ALA A 153 -1.83 13.34 5.08
CA ALA A 153 -1.00 14.43 4.56
C ALA A 153 -0.86 14.35 3.03
N PRO A 154 -0.48 15.44 2.35
CA PRO A 154 -0.22 15.43 0.91
C PRO A 154 0.80 14.37 0.49
N VAL A 155 0.62 13.79 -0.69
CA VAL A 155 1.46 12.70 -1.22
C VAL A 155 2.94 13.06 -1.19
N ASP A 156 3.31 14.25 -1.69
CA ASP A 156 4.71 14.67 -1.76
C ASP A 156 5.33 14.79 -0.36
N PHE A 157 4.60 15.32 0.60
CA PHE A 157 5.05 15.40 1.99
C PHE A 157 5.30 14.02 2.59
N ILE A 158 4.38 13.06 2.40
CA ILE A 158 4.55 11.69 2.90
C ILE A 158 5.74 11.00 2.22
N MET A 159 5.92 11.20 0.92
CA MET A 159 7.08 10.68 0.18
C MET A 159 8.40 11.20 0.77
N GLU A 160 8.48 12.50 1.09
CA GLU A 160 9.66 13.10 1.73
C GLU A 160 9.89 12.55 3.14
N GLU A 161 8.85 12.47 3.97
CA GLU A 161 8.96 11.93 5.34
C GLU A 161 9.43 10.46 5.33
N ILE A 162 8.92 9.64 4.40
CA ILE A 162 9.38 8.27 4.21
C ILE A 162 10.86 8.27 3.79
N ALA A 163 11.21 9.02 2.76
CA ALA A 163 12.57 9.04 2.22
C ALA A 163 13.61 9.56 3.23
N THR A 164 13.22 10.50 4.11
CA THR A 164 14.10 11.06 5.16
C THR A 164 14.16 10.24 6.43
N SER A 165 13.41 9.14 6.56
CA SER A 165 13.47 8.21 7.68
C SER A 165 14.59 7.18 7.47
N GLU A 166 15.33 6.80 8.54
CA GLU A 166 16.27 5.67 8.49
C GLU A 166 15.54 4.32 8.51
N LYS A 167 14.40 4.26 9.22
CA LYS A 167 13.52 3.09 9.33
C LYS A 167 12.07 3.51 9.46
N ILE A 168 11.15 2.65 9.01
CA ILE A 168 9.71 2.89 9.13
C ILE A 168 9.00 1.69 9.75
N ILE A 169 8.09 1.96 10.68
CA ILE A 169 7.11 0.99 11.19
C ILE A 169 5.75 1.45 10.65
N SER A 170 5.12 0.66 9.77
CA SER A 170 3.91 1.08 9.07
C SER A 170 2.74 0.11 9.25
N ALA A 171 1.59 0.63 9.65
CA ALA A 171 0.31 -0.06 9.58
C ALA A 171 -0.39 0.17 8.23
N ALA A 172 -0.07 1.26 7.55
CA ALA A 172 -0.52 1.53 6.19
C ALA A 172 0.34 0.76 5.18
N MET A 173 -0.27 -0.12 4.38
CA MET A 173 0.49 -0.97 3.44
C MET A 173 1.33 -0.14 2.45
N HIS A 174 0.78 0.94 1.91
CA HIS A 174 1.52 1.78 0.96
C HIS A 174 2.64 2.59 1.61
N GLY A 175 2.58 2.85 2.92
CA GLY A 175 3.73 3.38 3.67
C GLY A 175 4.92 2.41 3.65
N ALA A 176 4.66 1.11 3.83
CA ALA A 176 5.69 0.08 3.74
C ALA A 176 6.18 -0.16 2.30
N ILE A 177 5.26 -0.15 1.30
CA ILE A 177 5.59 -0.28 -0.11
C ILE A 177 6.51 0.86 -0.57
N VAL A 178 6.16 2.10 -0.24
CA VAL A 178 6.97 3.27 -0.62
C VAL A 178 8.30 3.29 0.14
N ALA A 179 8.33 2.85 1.41
CA ALA A 179 9.59 2.66 2.12
C ALA A 179 10.50 1.64 1.41
N ASP A 180 9.94 0.51 0.94
CA ASP A 180 10.71 -0.47 0.17
C ASP A 180 11.24 0.11 -1.15
N ILE A 181 10.42 0.90 -1.87
CA ILE A 181 10.82 1.64 -3.08
C ILE A 181 11.95 2.63 -2.78
N CYS A 182 11.86 3.40 -1.71
CA CYS A 182 12.89 4.35 -1.26
C CYS A 182 14.10 3.69 -0.60
N ARG A 183 14.15 2.35 -0.54
CA ARG A 183 15.19 1.56 0.14
C ARG A 183 15.35 1.92 1.61
N VAL A 184 14.25 2.28 2.27
CA VAL A 184 14.14 2.49 3.71
C VAL A 184 13.67 1.20 4.37
N PRO A 185 14.46 0.57 5.27
CA PRO A 185 14.04 -0.63 5.99
C PRO A 185 12.72 -0.39 6.72
N TRP A 186 11.80 -1.33 6.58
CA TRP A 186 10.45 -1.18 7.13
C TRP A 186 9.99 -2.43 7.90
N ALA A 187 9.08 -2.21 8.86
CA ALA A 187 8.38 -3.26 9.59
C ALA A 187 6.86 -3.01 9.52
N ARG A 188 6.07 -4.07 9.41
CA ARG A 188 4.62 -3.97 9.47
C ARG A 188 4.18 -3.78 10.92
N LEU A 189 3.35 -2.77 11.20
CA LEU A 189 2.66 -2.61 12.47
C LEU A 189 1.30 -3.33 12.41
N LYS A 190 1.09 -4.29 13.30
CA LYS A 190 -0.20 -4.92 13.54
C LYS A 190 -0.74 -4.48 14.89
N MET A 191 -1.90 -3.85 14.88
CA MET A 191 -2.58 -3.44 16.11
C MET A 191 -3.93 -4.13 16.15
N GLU A 192 -4.22 -4.77 17.27
CA GLU A 192 -5.54 -5.30 17.55
C GLU A 192 -6.46 -4.12 17.90
N LEU A 193 -7.22 -3.65 16.92
CA LEU A 193 -8.33 -2.74 17.20
C LEU A 193 -9.49 -3.55 17.74
N LEU A 194 -10.24 -2.98 18.69
CA LEU A 194 -11.31 -3.63 19.46
C LEU A 194 -12.49 -4.18 18.62
N THR A 195 -12.46 -4.05 17.30
CA THR A 195 -13.47 -4.56 16.40
C THR A 195 -12.84 -5.47 15.34
N LEU A 196 -13.02 -6.77 15.52
CA LEU A 196 -12.85 -7.77 14.46
C LEU A 196 -14.02 -7.60 13.48
N ASP A 197 -13.90 -6.67 12.55
CA ASP A 197 -14.82 -6.57 11.44
C ASP A 197 -14.27 -7.28 10.20
N GLU A 198 -15.08 -7.38 9.14
CA GLU A 198 -14.70 -8.01 7.88
C GLU A 198 -13.46 -7.36 7.24
N THR A 199 -13.13 -6.12 7.61
CA THR A 199 -11.99 -5.37 7.07
C THR A 199 -10.65 -5.95 7.56
N PHE A 200 -10.61 -6.64 8.71
CA PHE A 200 -9.42 -7.32 9.20
C PHE A 200 -8.94 -8.40 8.23
N PHE A 201 -9.84 -9.24 7.74
CA PHE A 201 -9.50 -10.34 6.82
C PHE A 201 -8.98 -9.80 5.49
N ILE A 202 -9.59 -8.76 4.96
CA ILE A 202 -9.15 -8.10 3.73
C ILE A 202 -7.77 -7.48 3.90
N ASN A 203 -7.50 -6.90 5.08
CA ASN A 203 -6.18 -6.36 5.42
C ASN A 203 -5.10 -7.44 5.36
N GLU A 204 -5.33 -8.62 5.93
CA GLU A 204 -4.36 -9.72 5.88
C GLU A 204 -4.13 -10.22 4.45
N LEU A 205 -5.19 -10.38 3.66
CA LEU A 205 -5.08 -10.80 2.28
C LEU A 205 -4.26 -9.82 1.43
N LYS A 206 -4.51 -8.52 1.55
CA LYS A 206 -3.77 -7.52 0.76
C LYS A 206 -2.29 -7.47 1.11
N TRP A 207 -1.92 -7.61 2.41
CA TRP A 207 -0.53 -7.66 2.82
C TRP A 207 0.16 -8.92 2.28
N ARG A 208 -0.44 -10.10 2.44
CA ARG A 208 0.11 -11.36 1.92
C ARG A 208 0.29 -11.32 0.40
N ASP A 209 -0.69 -10.78 -0.31
CA ASP A 209 -0.66 -10.65 -1.76
C ASP A 209 0.59 -9.88 -2.22
N TRP A 210 0.88 -8.74 -1.58
CA TRP A 210 2.08 -7.97 -1.86
C TRP A 210 3.35 -8.65 -1.37
N LEU A 211 3.41 -9.08 -0.11
CA LEU A 211 4.60 -9.71 0.47
C LEU A 211 5.08 -10.90 -0.36
N TYR A 212 4.17 -11.78 -0.75
CA TYR A 212 4.50 -12.95 -1.57
C TYR A 212 4.97 -12.57 -2.97
N SER A 213 4.43 -11.50 -3.56
CA SER A 213 4.89 -11.01 -4.85
C SER A 213 6.35 -10.54 -4.83
N MET A 214 6.84 -10.09 -3.67
CA MET A 214 8.19 -9.57 -3.45
C MET A 214 9.13 -10.57 -2.74
N GLY A 215 8.65 -11.78 -2.41
CA GLY A 215 9.42 -12.76 -1.65
C GLY A 215 9.75 -12.31 -0.22
N LEU A 216 8.89 -11.47 0.36
CA LEU A 216 9.04 -10.92 1.70
C LEU A 216 8.32 -11.79 2.75
N SER A 217 8.78 -11.71 4.00
CA SER A 217 8.19 -12.46 5.11
C SER A 217 7.00 -11.73 5.76
N GLU A 218 6.11 -12.48 6.40
CA GLU A 218 4.97 -11.94 7.14
C GLU A 218 5.34 -11.39 8.54
N LYS A 219 6.61 -11.09 8.81
CA LYS A 219 7.04 -10.51 10.08
C LYS A 219 6.30 -9.20 10.38
N SER A 220 5.94 -8.99 11.63
CA SER A 220 5.25 -7.79 12.07
C SER A 220 5.58 -7.44 13.51
N VAL A 221 5.54 -6.15 13.81
CA VAL A 221 5.47 -5.60 15.17
C VAL A 221 4.01 -5.70 15.60
N ALA A 222 3.70 -6.64 16.48
CA ALA A 222 2.33 -6.87 16.95
C ALA A 222 2.10 -6.19 18.30
N VAL A 223 1.04 -5.41 18.38
CA VAL A 223 0.53 -4.81 19.62
C VAL A 223 -0.80 -5.48 19.94
N TRP A 224 -0.84 -6.18 21.06
CA TRP A 224 -2.04 -6.84 21.56
C TRP A 224 -2.68 -5.97 22.64
N ASN A 225 -3.99 -5.85 22.62
CA ASN A 225 -4.70 -5.19 23.70
C ASN A 225 -4.80 -6.14 24.90
N THR A 226 -3.94 -5.93 25.88
CA THR A 226 -3.91 -6.74 27.11
C THR A 226 -4.90 -6.25 28.17
N HIS A 227 -5.59 -5.12 27.94
CA HIS A 227 -6.41 -4.41 28.94
C HIS A 227 -7.92 -4.51 28.71
N THR A 228 -8.41 -5.45 27.93
CA THR A 228 -9.85 -5.60 27.58
C THR A 228 -10.80 -5.79 28.79
N GLN A 229 -10.28 -6.01 29.99
CA GLN A 229 -11.07 -6.27 31.20
C GLN A 229 -10.78 -5.32 32.38
N SER A 230 -9.96 -4.30 32.22
CA SER A 230 -9.61 -3.38 33.32
C SER A 230 -10.13 -1.96 33.08
N ASN A 231 -10.39 -1.23 34.20
CA ASN A 231 -10.77 0.20 34.20
C ASN A 231 -9.70 1.16 33.60
N HIS A 232 -8.61 0.64 33.07
CA HIS A 232 -7.53 1.36 32.41
C HIS A 232 -7.51 1.18 30.88
N GLY A 233 -8.60 0.67 30.26
CA GLY A 233 -8.65 0.16 28.88
C GLY A 233 -7.92 0.97 27.82
N GLU A 234 -8.24 2.24 27.67
CA GLU A 234 -7.68 3.07 26.60
C GLU A 234 -6.24 3.52 26.88
N TYR A 235 -5.97 3.99 28.09
CA TYR A 235 -4.63 4.42 28.51
C TYR A 235 -3.62 3.28 28.54
N GLY A 236 -4.05 2.09 29.02
CA GLY A 236 -3.20 0.91 29.05
C GLY A 236 -2.79 0.47 27.64
N TYR A 237 -3.69 0.52 26.68
CA TYR A 237 -3.41 0.16 25.30
C TYR A 237 -2.43 1.11 24.62
N ILE A 238 -2.56 2.43 24.85
CA ILE A 238 -1.61 3.42 24.33
C ILE A 238 -0.21 3.17 24.90
N GLN A 239 -0.10 2.84 26.18
CA GLN A 239 1.18 2.49 26.82
C GLN A 239 1.78 1.21 26.24
N ASP A 240 0.97 0.19 25.91
CA ASP A 240 1.41 -1.05 25.27
C ASP A 240 1.97 -0.77 23.87
N ILE A 241 1.35 0.14 23.12
CA ILE A 241 1.88 0.61 21.83
C ILE A 241 3.25 1.24 22.01
N ALA A 242 3.39 2.19 22.93
CA ALA A 242 4.65 2.89 23.19
C ALA A 242 5.76 1.92 23.61
N ASN A 243 5.48 1.01 24.56
CA ASN A 243 6.42 0.01 25.05
C ASN A 243 6.85 -0.96 23.93
N THR A 244 5.91 -1.37 23.08
CA THR A 244 6.20 -2.27 21.96
C THR A 244 7.07 -1.59 20.92
N LEU A 245 6.78 -0.34 20.58
CA LEU A 245 7.60 0.45 19.66
C LEU A 245 9.02 0.66 20.21
N GLN A 246 9.18 1.05 21.47
CA GLN A 246 10.50 1.20 22.12
C GLN A 246 11.32 -0.09 22.06
N ARG A 247 10.69 -1.23 22.36
CA ARG A 247 11.34 -2.54 22.27
C ARG A 247 11.81 -2.86 20.86
N GLU A 248 10.96 -2.61 19.85
CA GLU A 248 11.29 -2.89 18.46
C GLU A 248 12.38 -1.95 17.91
N ILE A 249 12.32 -0.67 18.26
CA ILE A 249 13.37 0.32 17.91
C ILE A 249 14.73 -0.14 18.45
N LYS A 250 14.76 -0.65 19.68
CA LYS A 250 16.00 -1.12 20.33
C LYS A 250 16.52 -2.41 19.72
N ASN A 251 15.64 -3.37 19.43
CA ASN A 251 16.04 -4.71 19.01
C ASN A 251 16.13 -4.88 17.49
N GLY A 252 15.28 -4.20 16.71
CA GLY A 252 15.34 -4.08 15.25
C GLY A 252 15.20 -5.36 14.43
N HIS A 253 14.60 -6.43 14.98
CA HIS A 253 14.57 -7.75 14.34
C HIS A 253 13.50 -7.92 13.26
N THR A 254 12.49 -7.03 13.21
CA THR A 254 11.35 -7.12 12.28
C THR A 254 11.55 -6.32 11.00
N PHE A 255 12.52 -5.42 10.95
CA PHE A 255 12.77 -4.61 9.77
C PHE A 255 13.28 -5.47 8.61
N GLN A 256 12.75 -5.21 7.42
CA GLN A 256 13.10 -5.92 6.19
C GLN A 256 13.10 -4.98 4.98
N LEU A 257 13.71 -5.44 3.90
CA LEU A 257 13.66 -4.86 2.54
C LEU A 257 13.57 -5.99 1.53
N SER A 258 12.95 -5.72 0.39
CA SER A 258 13.07 -6.62 -0.77
C SER A 258 14.53 -6.70 -1.24
N SER A 259 14.94 -7.85 -1.78
CA SER A 259 16.27 -7.95 -2.37
C SER A 259 16.37 -7.12 -3.65
N ASP A 260 17.54 -6.54 -3.91
CA ASP A 260 17.79 -5.73 -5.11
C ASP A 260 17.55 -6.54 -6.40
N ILE A 261 17.82 -7.85 -6.37
CA ILE A 261 17.59 -8.76 -7.51
C ILE A 261 16.08 -8.87 -7.79
N ILE A 262 15.27 -9.12 -6.75
CA ILE A 262 13.81 -9.23 -6.92
C ILE A 262 13.26 -7.89 -7.38
N LEU A 263 13.65 -6.79 -6.73
CA LEU A 263 13.22 -5.45 -7.08
C LEU A 263 13.54 -5.12 -8.55
N GLY A 264 14.79 -5.33 -8.98
CA GLY A 264 15.21 -5.08 -10.36
C GLY A 264 14.43 -5.89 -11.38
N ASN A 265 14.18 -7.18 -11.10
CA ASN A 265 13.35 -8.02 -11.97
C ASN A 265 11.90 -7.51 -12.05
N LYS A 266 11.31 -7.08 -10.93
CA LYS A 266 9.94 -6.54 -10.90
C LYS A 266 9.84 -5.24 -11.67
N ILE A 267 10.82 -4.33 -11.54
CA ILE A 267 10.87 -3.08 -12.30
C ILE A 267 10.91 -3.35 -13.80
N ASN A 268 11.76 -4.27 -14.25
CA ASN A 268 11.85 -4.64 -15.65
C ASN A 268 10.51 -5.21 -16.19
N CYS A 269 9.84 -6.06 -15.39
CA CYS A 269 8.53 -6.58 -15.76
C CYS A 269 7.48 -5.47 -15.85
N ILE A 270 7.48 -4.52 -14.91
CA ILE A 270 6.55 -3.38 -14.91
C ILE A 270 6.81 -2.46 -16.11
N ALA A 271 8.08 -2.19 -16.45
CA ALA A 271 8.44 -1.41 -17.63
C ALA A 271 7.89 -2.05 -18.93
N ASN A 272 8.08 -3.36 -19.09
CA ASN A 272 7.55 -4.09 -20.24
C ASN A 272 6.01 -4.01 -20.30
N GLU A 273 5.31 -4.10 -19.17
CA GLU A 273 3.85 -3.98 -19.13
C GLU A 273 3.38 -2.53 -19.37
N ALA A 274 4.16 -1.53 -18.93
CA ALA A 274 3.89 -0.14 -19.26
C ALA A 274 4.02 0.13 -20.77
N ASP A 275 5.06 -0.40 -21.41
CA ASP A 275 5.22 -0.34 -22.86
C ASP A 275 4.09 -1.08 -23.58
N ARG A 276 3.69 -2.26 -23.10
CA ARG A 276 2.55 -3.02 -23.63
C ARG A 276 1.25 -2.23 -23.50
N PHE A 277 1.03 -1.56 -22.37
CA PHE A 277 -0.12 -0.68 -22.14
C PHE A 277 -0.15 0.47 -23.13
N LEU A 278 0.96 1.20 -23.25
CA LEU A 278 1.09 2.32 -24.19
C LEU A 278 0.86 1.87 -25.65
N ASN A 279 1.41 0.73 -26.05
CA ASN A 279 1.23 0.20 -27.40
C ASN A 279 -0.19 -0.32 -27.68
N TYR A 280 -0.88 -0.86 -26.69
CA TYR A 280 -2.25 -1.33 -26.80
C TYR A 280 -3.26 -0.19 -26.96
N TYR A 281 -2.97 0.95 -26.30
CA TYR A 281 -3.85 2.12 -26.27
C TYR A 281 -3.34 3.30 -27.14
N LYS A 282 -2.35 3.09 -27.96
CA LYS A 282 -2.00 4.03 -29.06
C LYS A 282 -2.97 3.83 -30.22
#